data_66dc95132c9c52531be626d891086b92
#
_entry.id   66dc95132c9c52531be626d891086b92
#
_cell.length_a   1.000
_cell.length_b   1.000
_cell.length_c   1.000
_cell.angle_alpha   90.00
_cell.angle_beta   90.00
_cell.angle_gamma   90.00
#
_symmetry.space_group_name_H-M   'P 1'
#
loop_
_entity.id
_entity.type
_entity.pdbx_description
1 polymer ?
#
loop_
_entity_poly.entity_id
_entity_poly.type
_entity_poly.pdbx_seq_one_letter_code
_entity_poly.pdbx_strand_id
1 'polypeptide(L)'
;MHKPSSKMVALLGLGLLAGSVQAALNAVDPGPYTAATAGYPAWFQDTHGRALDLCLSKAVSSRVAGTPDAPSYMCSLLPEPGLDLSQPLVLPGNFPGETFWFTGDAFIQDAATGIDLGYISALEAAFAAEEPIDGDQVGFARIRIRVDVPVAGTYIVTHPYGVEVFNVDAPGTRAINMTRDIGIGAPGVFTGALKGDIGPFLRSVNGPYTETNPDTGASETFIGDPNLEEEVTGSPFGTN
;
A
#
# COMPACT_ATOMS: atom_id res chain seq x y z
N MET A 1 37.28 -2.71 -62.89
CA MET A 1 36.33 -1.72 -62.35
C MET A 1 35.38 -2.41 -61.42
N HIS A 2 35.66 -2.36 -60.09
CA HIS A 2 34.82 -2.96 -59.06
C HIS A 2 34.02 -1.84 -58.37
N LYS A 3 32.68 -1.95 -58.39
CA LYS A 3 31.79 -1.08 -57.64
C LYS A 3 31.67 -1.60 -56.20
N PRO A 4 31.78 -0.75 -55.15
CA PRO A 4 31.48 -1.17 -53.80
C PRO A 4 29.97 -1.12 -53.53
N SER A 5 29.46 -2.22 -53.00
CA SER A 5 28.08 -2.36 -52.52
C SER A 5 27.95 -1.71 -51.15
N SER A 6 27.14 -0.67 -51.08
CA SER A 6 26.78 0.01 -49.83
C SER A 6 25.77 -0.86 -49.06
N LYS A 7 26.15 -1.40 -47.91
CA LYS A 7 25.23 -2.04 -46.96
C LYS A 7 24.60 -0.98 -46.06
N MET A 8 23.33 -0.74 -46.28
CA MET A 8 22.49 0.11 -45.45
C MET A 8 22.16 -0.64 -44.18
N VAL A 9 22.71 -0.18 -43.06
CA VAL A 9 22.36 -0.69 -41.71
C VAL A 9 21.15 0.11 -41.25
N ALA A 10 19.99 -0.58 -41.19
CA ALA A 10 18.80 0.02 -40.59
C ALA A 10 18.91 -0.12 -39.06
N LEU A 11 19.11 1.01 -38.38
CA LEU A 11 18.95 1.09 -36.94
C LEU A 11 17.44 1.06 -36.62
N LEU A 12 16.96 -0.06 -36.10
CA LEU A 12 15.65 -0.10 -35.43
C LEU A 12 15.79 0.61 -34.08
N GLY A 13 15.29 1.82 -34.00
CA GLY A 13 15.11 2.50 -32.72
C GLY A 13 13.99 1.82 -31.95
N LEU A 14 14.34 1.12 -30.87
CA LEU A 14 13.37 0.72 -29.84
C LEU A 14 12.89 1.99 -29.14
N GLY A 15 11.72 2.49 -29.52
CA GLY A 15 11.03 3.53 -28.79
C GLY A 15 10.55 2.95 -27.46
N LEU A 16 11.19 3.32 -26.35
CA LEU A 16 10.62 3.16 -25.03
C LEU A 16 9.32 3.98 -24.98
N LEU A 17 8.19 3.30 -25.06
CA LEU A 17 6.90 3.88 -24.69
C LEU A 17 6.97 4.11 -23.17
N ALA A 18 7.35 5.31 -22.77
CA ALA A 18 7.07 5.78 -21.41
C ALA A 18 5.55 5.87 -21.30
N GLY A 19 4.92 4.82 -20.74
CA GLY A 19 3.54 4.87 -20.33
C GLY A 19 3.41 6.03 -19.34
N SER A 20 2.53 6.99 -19.62
CA SER A 20 2.15 7.99 -18.64
C SER A 20 1.56 7.26 -17.44
N VAL A 21 2.23 7.31 -16.29
CA VAL A 21 1.64 6.90 -15.03
C VAL A 21 0.44 7.82 -14.83
N GLN A 22 -0.75 7.29 -15.02
CA GLN A 22 -1.98 8.02 -14.78
C GLN A 22 -2.18 8.03 -13.27
N ALA A 23 -2.41 9.23 -12.70
CA ALA A 23 -2.71 9.33 -11.28
C ALA A 23 -3.86 8.37 -10.95
N ALA A 24 -3.63 7.47 -10.02
CA ALA A 24 -4.55 6.37 -9.70
C ALA A 24 -5.54 6.77 -8.61
N LEU A 25 -5.24 7.84 -7.85
CA LEU A 25 -6.14 8.49 -6.91
C LEU A 25 -6.74 9.75 -7.54
N ASN A 26 -8.02 9.99 -7.26
CA ASN A 26 -8.80 11.09 -7.84
C ASN A 26 -8.92 12.29 -6.90
N ALA A 27 -9.17 12.02 -5.60
CA ALA A 27 -9.45 13.07 -4.63
C ALA A 27 -9.08 12.66 -3.21
N VAL A 28 -8.93 13.66 -2.36
CA VAL A 28 -8.77 13.55 -0.92
C VAL A 28 -9.73 14.51 -0.23
N ASP A 29 -10.16 14.18 0.97
CA ASP A 29 -10.93 15.08 1.82
C ASP A 29 -10.27 16.47 1.87
N PRO A 30 -10.99 17.55 1.49
CA PRO A 30 -10.42 18.88 1.48
C PRO A 30 -10.26 19.49 2.88
N GLY A 31 -10.75 18.82 3.94
CA GLY A 31 -10.80 19.36 5.31
C GLY A 31 -12.01 20.29 5.55
N PRO A 32 -12.05 20.97 6.70
CA PRO A 32 -11.02 20.97 7.74
C PRO A 32 -10.90 19.62 8.46
N TYR A 33 -9.67 19.19 8.74
CA TYR A 33 -9.43 17.96 9.46
C TYR A 33 -9.73 18.15 10.96
N THR A 34 -10.28 17.11 11.58
CA THR A 34 -10.82 17.19 12.93
C THR A 34 -10.17 16.20 13.89
N ALA A 35 -10.42 16.38 15.19
CA ALA A 35 -9.97 15.44 16.21
C ALA A 35 -10.56 14.02 16.03
N ALA A 36 -11.71 13.88 15.36
CA ALA A 36 -12.33 12.57 15.08
C ALA A 36 -11.48 11.69 14.14
N THR A 37 -10.66 12.32 13.30
CA THR A 37 -9.70 11.65 12.43
C THR A 37 -8.26 11.94 12.83
N ALA A 38 -8.05 12.36 14.07
CA ALA A 38 -6.73 12.77 14.60
C ALA A 38 -5.98 13.75 13.70
N GLY A 39 -6.70 14.65 13.01
CA GLY A 39 -6.13 15.66 12.14
C GLY A 39 -5.77 15.17 10.73
N TYR A 40 -6.14 13.94 10.37
CA TYR A 40 -5.98 13.40 9.02
C TYR A 40 -7.21 13.66 8.13
N PRO A 41 -7.07 13.54 6.79
CA PRO A 41 -8.20 13.41 5.88
C PRO A 41 -9.12 12.26 6.30
N ALA A 42 -10.42 12.50 6.33
CA ALA A 42 -11.36 11.44 6.64
C ALA A 42 -11.33 10.34 5.56
N TRP A 43 -11.09 10.72 4.29
CA TRP A 43 -11.12 9.78 3.18
C TRP A 43 -10.16 10.15 2.03
N PHE A 44 -9.80 9.13 1.25
CA PHE A 44 -9.22 9.25 -0.10
C PHE A 44 -10.12 8.53 -1.11
N GLN A 45 -10.18 9.03 -2.34
CA GLN A 45 -10.98 8.46 -3.42
C GLN A 45 -10.10 8.08 -4.60
N ASP A 46 -10.33 6.87 -5.13
CA ASP A 46 -9.65 6.40 -6.35
C ASP A 46 -10.34 6.88 -7.64
N THR A 47 -9.72 6.59 -8.78
CA THR A 47 -10.23 6.96 -10.11
C THR A 47 -11.49 6.19 -10.52
N HIS A 48 -11.88 5.14 -9.80
CA HIS A 48 -13.15 4.44 -9.98
C HIS A 48 -14.28 5.01 -9.10
N GLY A 49 -13.99 6.10 -8.36
CA GLY A 49 -14.96 6.76 -7.49
C GLY A 49 -15.16 6.09 -6.14
N ARG A 50 -14.33 5.11 -5.77
CA ARG A 50 -14.37 4.48 -4.46
C ARG A 50 -13.62 5.35 -3.46
N ALA A 51 -14.32 5.75 -2.41
CA ALA A 51 -13.70 6.40 -1.25
C ALA A 51 -13.46 5.37 -0.15
N LEU A 52 -12.31 5.48 0.50
CA LEU A 52 -11.95 4.72 1.70
C LEU A 52 -11.68 5.69 2.84
N ASP A 53 -12.30 5.41 3.97
CA ASP A 53 -12.12 6.15 5.20
C ASP A 53 -10.80 5.75 5.90
N LEU A 54 -10.25 6.65 6.72
CA LEU A 54 -9.12 6.33 7.60
C LEU A 54 -9.52 5.19 8.53
N CYS A 55 -8.75 4.11 8.50
CA CYS A 55 -9.08 2.89 9.25
C CYS A 55 -8.62 3.01 10.71
N LEU A 56 -9.54 3.41 11.58
CA LEU A 56 -9.33 3.53 13.03
C LEU A 56 -10.23 2.56 13.84
N SER A 57 -10.93 1.66 13.15
CA SER A 57 -11.80 0.68 13.80
C SER A 57 -11.00 -0.39 14.55
N LYS A 58 -11.48 -0.77 15.72
CA LYS A 58 -10.99 -1.93 16.48
C LYS A 58 -11.82 -3.20 16.21
N ALA A 59 -12.63 -3.20 15.13
CA ALA A 59 -13.32 -4.37 14.67
C ALA A 59 -12.33 -5.50 14.32
N VAL A 60 -12.71 -6.73 14.70
CA VAL A 60 -11.93 -7.93 14.41
C VAL A 60 -12.66 -8.80 13.39
N SER A 61 -11.92 -9.55 12.60
CA SER A 61 -12.48 -10.50 11.64
C SER A 61 -13.24 -11.60 12.40
N SER A 62 -14.49 -11.83 12.00
CA SER A 62 -15.27 -12.99 12.46
C SER A 62 -14.93 -14.28 11.70
N ARG A 63 -14.12 -14.18 10.65
CA ARG A 63 -13.75 -15.29 9.75
C ARG A 63 -12.42 -15.93 10.10
N VAL A 64 -11.58 -15.21 10.86
CA VAL A 64 -10.26 -15.68 11.29
C VAL A 64 -10.20 -15.68 12.81
N ALA A 65 -9.77 -16.79 13.38
CA ALA A 65 -9.60 -16.90 14.80
C ALA A 65 -8.36 -16.10 15.25
N GLY A 66 -8.58 -15.05 16.03
CA GLY A 66 -7.53 -14.34 16.76
C GLY A 66 -7.35 -14.89 18.16
N THR A 67 -6.28 -14.45 18.82
CA THR A 67 -6.10 -14.64 20.27
C THR A 67 -6.22 -13.29 20.99
N PRO A 68 -6.44 -13.26 22.31
CA PRO A 68 -6.45 -11.99 23.06
C PRO A 68 -5.18 -11.16 22.90
N ASP A 69 -4.03 -11.82 22.72
CA ASP A 69 -2.73 -11.16 22.56
C ASP A 69 -2.41 -10.84 21.08
N ALA A 70 -3.15 -11.42 20.13
CA ALA A 70 -3.00 -11.20 18.70
C ALA A 70 -4.39 -11.29 18.01
N PRO A 71 -5.25 -10.28 18.20
CA PRO A 71 -6.55 -10.22 17.56
C PRO A 71 -6.39 -9.98 16.05
N SER A 72 -7.32 -10.53 15.29
CA SER A 72 -7.35 -10.35 13.83
C SER A 72 -8.08 -9.06 13.46
N TYR A 73 -7.47 -7.90 13.71
CA TYR A 73 -8.06 -6.59 13.41
C TYR A 73 -8.32 -6.41 11.90
N MET A 74 -9.42 -5.76 11.57
CA MET A 74 -9.74 -5.36 10.19
C MET A 74 -8.92 -4.14 9.74
N CYS A 75 -8.55 -3.26 10.65
CA CYS A 75 -7.53 -2.24 10.42
C CYS A 75 -6.16 -2.78 10.87
N SER A 76 -5.08 -2.25 10.32
CA SER A 76 -3.72 -2.65 10.68
C SER A 76 -3.28 -2.06 12.03
N LEU A 77 -4.09 -2.27 13.06
CA LEU A 77 -3.83 -1.83 14.43
C LEU A 77 -2.96 -2.87 15.14
N LEU A 78 -1.66 -2.84 14.87
CA LEU A 78 -0.70 -3.72 15.53
C LEU A 78 -0.41 -3.22 16.95
N PRO A 79 -0.18 -4.13 17.93
CA PRO A 79 0.34 -3.75 19.23
C PRO A 79 1.69 -3.03 19.07
N GLU A 80 1.78 -1.81 19.60
CA GLU A 80 3.02 -1.04 19.63
C GLU A 80 3.26 -0.47 21.02
N PRO A 81 4.52 -0.19 21.41
CA PRO A 81 4.82 0.36 22.72
C PRO A 81 4.04 1.65 22.98
N GLY A 82 3.28 1.69 24.09
CA GLY A 82 2.51 2.86 24.50
C GLY A 82 1.08 2.90 23.94
N LEU A 83 0.72 2.07 22.98
CA LEU A 83 -0.64 1.97 22.46
C LEU A 83 -1.47 1.00 23.31
N ASP A 84 -2.58 1.50 23.87
CA ASP A 84 -3.56 0.70 24.63
C ASP A 84 -4.88 0.62 23.86
N LEU A 85 -5.10 -0.51 23.16
CA LEU A 85 -6.31 -0.74 22.37
C LEU A 85 -7.56 -0.98 23.21
N SER A 86 -7.46 -1.11 24.54
CA SER A 86 -8.62 -1.13 25.44
C SER A 86 -9.19 0.28 25.69
N GLN A 87 -8.44 1.32 25.34
CA GLN A 87 -8.85 2.71 25.48
C GLN A 87 -9.19 3.31 24.11
N PRO A 88 -9.94 4.42 24.05
CA PRO A 88 -10.16 5.17 22.82
C PRO A 88 -8.84 5.62 22.18
N LEU A 89 -8.80 5.60 20.83
CA LEU A 89 -7.67 6.16 20.07
C LEU A 89 -7.78 7.68 20.09
N VAL A 90 -6.86 8.35 20.76
CA VAL A 90 -6.85 9.81 20.96
C VAL A 90 -5.45 10.36 20.78
N LEU A 91 -5.30 11.32 19.89
CA LEU A 91 -4.07 12.08 19.69
C LEU A 91 -4.04 13.35 20.58
N PRO A 92 -2.92 13.69 21.23
CA PRO A 92 -1.77 12.83 21.48
C PRO A 92 -2.04 11.85 22.64
N GLY A 93 -1.26 10.81 22.73
CA GLY A 93 -1.20 9.95 23.92
C GLY A 93 -1.55 8.49 23.66
N ASN A 94 -2.72 8.17 23.09
CA ASN A 94 -3.10 6.81 22.73
C ASN A 94 -3.50 6.74 21.25
N PHE A 95 -2.51 6.85 20.37
CA PHE A 95 -2.73 6.80 18.93
C PHE A 95 -1.59 6.04 18.26
N PRO A 96 -1.87 5.19 17.23
CA PRO A 96 -0.82 4.44 16.53
C PRO A 96 0.11 5.37 15.75
N GLY A 97 1.38 5.02 15.66
CA GLY A 97 2.37 5.73 14.85
C GLY A 97 2.06 5.68 13.36
N GLU A 98 1.42 4.60 12.90
CA GLU A 98 0.95 4.42 11.52
C GLU A 98 -0.49 3.91 11.50
N THR A 99 -1.28 4.39 10.54
CA THR A 99 -2.60 3.87 10.19
C THR A 99 -2.84 4.05 8.69
N PHE A 100 -3.98 3.55 8.16
CA PHE A 100 -4.12 3.38 6.71
C PHE A 100 -5.51 3.76 6.24
N TRP A 101 -5.60 4.37 5.05
CA TRP A 101 -6.82 4.38 4.24
C TRP A 101 -6.93 3.11 3.40
N PHE A 102 -5.78 2.59 2.95
CA PHE A 102 -5.70 1.39 2.13
C PHE A 102 -4.39 0.66 2.43
N THR A 103 -4.47 -0.66 2.49
CA THR A 103 -3.30 -1.55 2.47
C THR A 103 -3.64 -2.82 1.71
N GLY A 104 -2.66 -3.35 1.01
CA GLY A 104 -2.70 -4.64 0.34
C GLY A 104 -1.30 -5.20 0.24
N ASP A 105 -1.14 -6.46 0.56
CA ASP A 105 0.14 -7.14 0.56
C ASP A 105 0.05 -8.50 -0.13
N ALA A 106 1.19 -9.01 -0.54
CA ALA A 106 1.34 -10.36 -1.08
C ALA A 106 2.70 -10.93 -0.70
N PHE A 107 2.72 -12.21 -0.37
CA PHE A 107 3.94 -12.93 -0.05
C PHE A 107 4.06 -14.15 -0.96
N ILE A 108 5.27 -14.37 -1.50
CA ILE A 108 5.61 -15.55 -2.29
C ILE A 108 6.83 -16.20 -1.65
N GLN A 109 6.65 -17.42 -1.17
CA GLN A 109 7.75 -18.23 -0.65
C GLN A 109 7.89 -19.48 -1.52
N ASP A 110 8.94 -19.52 -2.32
CA ASP A 110 9.24 -20.66 -3.19
C ASP A 110 10.53 -21.35 -2.77
N ALA A 111 10.39 -22.39 -1.96
CA ALA A 111 11.51 -23.18 -1.48
C ALA A 111 12.28 -23.89 -2.61
N ALA A 112 11.66 -24.13 -3.78
CA ALA A 112 12.32 -24.80 -4.89
C ALA A 112 13.31 -23.88 -5.61
N THR A 113 12.98 -22.62 -5.73
CA THR A 113 13.85 -21.59 -6.32
C THR A 113 14.68 -20.83 -5.31
N GLY A 114 14.26 -20.81 -4.03
CA GLY A 114 14.86 -20.00 -2.96
C GLY A 114 14.47 -18.52 -3.02
N ILE A 115 13.36 -18.20 -3.71
CA ILE A 115 12.79 -16.85 -3.73
C ILE A 115 11.85 -16.68 -2.54
N ASP A 116 12.05 -15.61 -1.77
CA ASP A 116 11.13 -15.12 -0.76
C ASP A 116 10.82 -13.66 -1.08
N LEU A 117 9.58 -13.36 -1.47
CA LEU A 117 9.15 -12.04 -1.91
C LEU A 117 8.04 -11.51 -1.00
N GLY A 118 8.21 -10.30 -0.51
CA GLY A 118 7.16 -9.51 0.13
C GLY A 118 6.87 -8.26 -0.71
N TYR A 119 5.60 -8.08 -1.03
CA TYR A 119 5.05 -6.89 -1.69
C TYR A 119 4.06 -6.19 -0.75
N ILE A 120 4.14 -4.88 -0.65
CA ILE A 120 3.19 -4.04 0.08
C ILE A 120 2.83 -2.85 -0.79
N SER A 121 1.54 -2.57 -0.85
CA SER A 121 0.98 -1.31 -1.35
C SER A 121 0.11 -0.69 -0.27
N ALA A 122 0.31 0.58 0.05
CA ALA A 122 -0.42 1.26 1.10
C ALA A 122 -0.68 2.72 0.78
N LEU A 123 -1.81 3.23 1.24
CA LEU A 123 -2.07 4.65 1.42
C LEU A 123 -2.05 4.90 2.92
N GLU A 124 -0.99 5.51 3.38
CA GLU A 124 -0.52 5.47 4.76
C GLU A 124 -0.62 6.83 5.41
N ALA A 125 -1.10 6.84 6.65
CA ALA A 125 -1.11 7.97 7.56
C ALA A 125 -0.04 7.75 8.63
N ALA A 126 0.87 8.68 8.77
CA ALA A 126 1.97 8.63 9.72
C ALA A 126 2.29 10.02 10.26
N PHE A 127 3.36 10.14 11.02
CA PHE A 127 3.87 11.39 11.55
C PHE A 127 5.28 11.65 11.03
N ALA A 128 5.59 12.91 10.69
CA ALA A 128 6.89 13.28 10.14
C ALA A 128 8.05 13.05 11.14
N ALA A 129 7.79 13.14 12.44
CA ALA A 129 8.74 12.84 13.51
C ALA A 129 8.75 11.35 13.92
N GLU A 130 8.00 10.47 13.23
CA GLU A 130 7.85 9.05 13.57
C GLU A 130 7.18 8.79 14.94
N GLU A 131 6.68 9.82 15.60
CA GLU A 131 5.97 9.79 16.89
C GLU A 131 4.60 10.46 16.76
N PRO A 132 3.53 9.98 17.45
CA PRO A 132 2.21 10.60 17.40
C PRO A 132 2.18 12.01 18.01
N ILE A 133 2.47 13.00 17.19
CA ILE A 133 2.50 14.42 17.58
C ILE A 133 1.42 15.19 16.81
N ASP A 134 0.56 15.91 17.52
CA ASP A 134 -0.47 16.74 16.89
C ASP A 134 0.16 17.88 16.07
N GLY A 135 -0.30 18.04 14.84
CA GLY A 135 0.25 18.97 13.86
C GLY A 135 1.37 18.41 13.00
N ASP A 136 1.79 17.14 13.21
CA ASP A 136 2.89 16.50 12.49
C ASP A 136 2.41 15.40 11.50
N GLN A 137 1.10 15.35 11.27
CA GLN A 137 0.46 14.36 10.42
C GLN A 137 0.90 14.47 8.97
N VAL A 138 1.34 13.34 8.38
CA VAL A 138 1.65 13.20 6.95
C VAL A 138 0.89 12.04 6.34
N GLY A 139 0.66 12.09 5.03
CA GLY A 139 0.03 10.99 4.29
C GLY A 139 0.75 10.77 2.97
N PHE A 140 0.94 9.51 2.60
CA PHE A 140 1.66 9.15 1.38
C PHE A 140 1.22 7.80 0.82
N ALA A 141 1.49 7.60 -0.47
CA ALA A 141 1.32 6.33 -1.13
C ALA A 141 2.65 5.56 -1.11
N ARG A 142 2.62 4.32 -0.66
CA ARG A 142 3.81 3.43 -0.55
C ARG A 142 3.70 2.23 -1.46
N ILE A 143 4.77 1.94 -2.21
CA ILE A 143 5.04 0.61 -2.76
C ILE A 143 6.36 0.12 -2.17
N ARG A 144 6.32 -1.08 -1.58
CA ARG A 144 7.51 -1.74 -1.02
C ARG A 144 7.65 -3.13 -1.59
N ILE A 145 8.84 -3.43 -2.11
CA ILE A 145 9.20 -4.75 -2.64
C ILE A 145 10.50 -5.20 -1.98
N ARG A 146 10.45 -6.34 -1.31
CA ARG A 146 11.62 -6.97 -0.69
C ARG A 146 11.71 -8.39 -1.19
N VAL A 147 12.88 -8.78 -1.71
CA VAL A 147 13.07 -10.14 -2.25
C VAL A 147 14.41 -10.68 -1.82
N ASP A 148 14.36 -11.87 -1.21
CA ASP A 148 15.53 -12.73 -1.10
C ASP A 148 15.74 -13.43 -2.43
N VAL A 149 16.91 -13.32 -3.03
CA VAL A 149 17.18 -13.89 -4.35
C VAL A 149 18.34 -14.88 -4.29
N PRO A 150 18.20 -16.05 -4.96
CA PRO A 150 19.19 -17.14 -4.89
C PRO A 150 20.39 -16.94 -5.80
N VAL A 151 20.28 -16.14 -6.85
CA VAL A 151 21.34 -15.93 -7.85
C VAL A 151 21.35 -14.49 -8.33
N ALA A 152 22.52 -14.04 -8.84
CA ALA A 152 22.61 -12.77 -9.55
C ALA A 152 21.83 -12.83 -10.87
N GLY A 153 21.23 -11.72 -11.28
CA GLY A 153 20.46 -11.65 -12.52
C GLY A 153 19.49 -10.49 -12.59
N THR A 154 18.68 -10.47 -13.64
CA THR A 154 17.61 -9.50 -13.80
C THR A 154 16.29 -10.12 -13.31
N TYR A 155 15.65 -9.46 -12.37
CA TYR A 155 14.36 -9.84 -11.79
C TYR A 155 13.29 -8.86 -12.24
N ILE A 156 12.15 -9.40 -12.66
CA ILE A 156 10.97 -8.62 -13.05
C ILE A 156 9.86 -8.94 -12.06
N VAL A 157 9.40 -7.94 -11.34
CA VAL A 157 8.28 -8.05 -10.40
C VAL A 157 7.08 -7.35 -11.02
N THR A 158 6.05 -8.14 -11.36
CA THR A 158 4.76 -7.62 -11.80
C THR A 158 3.83 -7.58 -10.60
N HIS A 159 3.24 -6.43 -10.34
CA HIS A 159 2.32 -6.22 -9.22
C HIS A 159 1.08 -5.43 -9.68
N PRO A 160 0.02 -5.30 -8.86
CA PRO A 160 -1.24 -4.69 -9.30
C PRO A 160 -1.12 -3.28 -9.89
N TYR A 161 -0.08 -2.55 -9.54
CA TYR A 161 0.11 -1.15 -9.94
C TYR A 161 1.31 -0.92 -10.86
N GLY A 162 1.98 -1.98 -11.34
CA GLY A 162 3.10 -1.78 -12.24
C GLY A 162 4.02 -2.97 -12.43
N VAL A 163 5.13 -2.70 -13.08
CA VAL A 163 6.21 -3.66 -13.32
C VAL A 163 7.51 -3.00 -12.93
N GLU A 164 8.26 -3.67 -12.05
CA GLU A 164 9.58 -3.22 -11.62
C GLU A 164 10.66 -4.18 -12.15
N VAL A 165 11.79 -3.62 -12.57
CA VAL A 165 12.93 -4.38 -13.09
C VAL A 165 14.14 -4.11 -12.20
N PHE A 166 14.71 -5.17 -11.65
CA PHE A 166 15.85 -5.10 -10.76
C PHE A 166 17.04 -5.88 -11.35
N ASN A 167 18.18 -5.24 -11.44
CA ASN A 167 19.45 -5.92 -11.74
C ASN A 167 20.18 -6.20 -10.42
N VAL A 168 20.36 -7.45 -10.10
CA VAL A 168 20.97 -7.92 -8.85
C VAL A 168 22.33 -8.51 -9.14
N ASP A 169 23.36 -7.92 -8.59
CA ASP A 169 24.75 -8.32 -8.84
C ASP A 169 25.18 -9.54 -8.02
N ALA A 170 24.54 -9.79 -6.88
CA ALA A 170 24.82 -10.92 -6.01
C ALA A 170 23.57 -11.45 -5.30
N PRO A 171 23.50 -12.78 -5.04
CA PRO A 171 22.40 -13.35 -4.27
C PRO A 171 22.43 -12.86 -2.81
N GLY A 172 21.29 -12.94 -2.13
CA GLY A 172 21.23 -12.61 -0.70
C GLY A 172 19.83 -12.30 -0.20
N THR A 173 19.75 -12.19 1.12
CA THR A 173 18.55 -11.72 1.81
C THR A 173 18.31 -10.25 1.49
N ARG A 174 17.08 -9.93 1.08
CA ARG A 174 16.69 -8.58 0.64
C ARG A 174 17.67 -7.98 -0.38
N ALA A 175 18.22 -8.82 -1.29
CA ALA A 175 19.04 -8.31 -2.38
C ALA A 175 18.24 -7.38 -3.30
N ILE A 176 16.91 -7.51 -3.31
CA ILE A 176 16.00 -6.44 -3.75
C ILE A 176 15.35 -5.85 -2.50
N ASN A 177 15.52 -4.56 -2.30
CA ASN A 177 14.94 -3.83 -1.18
C ASN A 177 14.54 -2.43 -1.64
N MET A 178 13.35 -2.34 -2.22
CA MET A 178 12.78 -1.11 -2.76
C MET A 178 11.64 -0.63 -1.87
N THR A 179 11.67 0.64 -1.50
CA THR A 179 10.53 1.36 -0.94
C THR A 179 10.41 2.67 -1.70
N ARG A 180 9.21 2.93 -2.22
CA ARG A 180 8.86 4.16 -2.91
C ARG A 180 7.67 4.78 -2.19
N ASP A 181 7.93 5.91 -1.53
CA ASP A 181 6.94 6.72 -0.83
C ASP A 181 6.71 8.01 -1.62
N ILE A 182 5.48 8.21 -2.07
CA ILE A 182 5.10 9.38 -2.86
C ILE A 182 4.05 10.18 -2.10
N GLY A 183 4.32 11.47 -1.93
CA GLY A 183 3.38 12.40 -1.32
C GLY A 183 3.78 12.91 0.05
N ILE A 184 4.85 12.41 0.64
CA ILE A 184 5.39 12.98 1.87
C ILE A 184 5.73 14.45 1.61
N GLY A 185 5.06 15.33 2.33
CA GLY A 185 5.20 16.78 2.21
C GLY A 185 5.27 17.44 3.59
N ALA A 186 4.92 18.71 3.64
CA ALA A 186 4.76 19.38 4.92
C ALA A 186 3.59 18.74 5.71
N PRO A 187 3.69 18.65 7.04
CA PRO A 187 2.57 18.21 7.87
C PRO A 187 1.27 18.96 7.56
N GLY A 188 0.16 18.23 7.55
CA GLY A 188 -1.15 18.78 7.20
C GLY A 188 -1.41 18.93 5.67
N VAL A 189 -0.46 18.57 4.80
CA VAL A 189 -0.60 18.64 3.34
C VAL A 189 -0.69 17.22 2.76
N PHE A 190 -1.88 16.76 2.41
CA PHE A 190 -2.14 15.37 2.01
C PHE A 190 -2.33 15.18 0.48
N THR A 191 -2.48 16.26 -0.27
CA THR A 191 -2.68 16.20 -1.74
C THR A 191 -1.49 15.60 -2.50
N GLY A 192 -0.32 15.52 -1.87
CA GLY A 192 0.88 14.89 -2.44
C GLY A 192 0.66 13.40 -2.73
N ALA A 193 -0.07 12.69 -1.88
CA ALA A 193 -0.37 11.27 -2.02
C ALA A 193 -1.18 10.94 -3.28
N LEU A 194 -1.94 11.91 -3.82
CA LEU A 194 -2.68 11.76 -5.08
C LEU A 194 -1.77 11.51 -6.30
N LYS A 195 -0.48 11.80 -6.18
CA LYS A 195 0.53 11.56 -7.23
C LYS A 195 1.17 10.18 -7.13
N GLY A 196 0.76 9.39 -6.14
CA GLY A 196 1.31 8.06 -5.89
C GLY A 196 0.84 7.04 -6.91
N ASP A 197 1.50 5.90 -6.87
CA ASP A 197 1.26 4.77 -7.78
C ASP A 197 0.19 3.80 -7.26
N ILE A 198 -0.54 4.17 -6.19
CA ILE A 198 -1.58 3.36 -5.57
C ILE A 198 -2.94 3.74 -6.16
N GLY A 199 -3.71 2.75 -6.60
CA GLY A 199 -5.07 2.91 -7.10
C GLY A 199 -5.24 2.39 -8.54
N PRO A 200 -6.46 2.07 -8.97
CA PRO A 200 -7.64 1.95 -8.09
C PRO A 200 -7.43 0.99 -6.92
N PHE A 201 -8.18 1.18 -5.84
CA PHE A 201 -8.02 0.32 -4.65
C PHE A 201 -8.36 -1.13 -4.97
N LEU A 202 -7.47 -2.03 -4.58
CA LEU A 202 -7.74 -3.47 -4.61
C LEU A 202 -8.85 -3.79 -3.62
N ARG A 203 -9.65 -4.80 -3.93
CA ARG A 203 -10.72 -5.30 -3.08
C ARG A 203 -10.84 -6.81 -3.25
N SER A 204 -11.26 -7.50 -2.22
CA SER A 204 -11.57 -8.91 -2.32
C SER A 204 -12.63 -9.17 -3.39
N VAL A 205 -12.47 -10.24 -4.18
CA VAL A 205 -13.51 -10.71 -5.10
C VAL A 205 -14.70 -11.32 -4.35
N ASN A 206 -14.51 -11.68 -3.07
CA ASN A 206 -15.54 -12.24 -2.18
C ASN A 206 -16.18 -11.19 -1.25
N GLY A 207 -15.60 -9.98 -1.17
CA GLY A 207 -16.07 -8.88 -0.32
C GLY A 207 -17.18 -8.05 -0.99
N PRO A 208 -17.69 -7.03 -0.30
CA PRO A 208 -17.20 -6.48 0.98
C PRO A 208 -17.56 -7.31 2.19
N TYR A 209 -16.80 -7.13 3.28
CA TYR A 209 -17.05 -7.76 4.57
C TYR A 209 -17.58 -6.75 5.58
N THR A 210 -18.40 -7.24 6.50
CA THR A 210 -19.01 -6.41 7.54
C THR A 210 -18.67 -6.97 8.91
N GLU A 211 -18.13 -6.11 9.77
CA GLU A 211 -17.79 -6.43 11.15
C GLU A 211 -18.35 -5.40 12.10
N THR A 212 -18.47 -5.75 13.37
CA THR A 212 -18.95 -4.84 14.41
C THR A 212 -17.78 -4.11 15.06
N ASN A 213 -17.84 -2.78 15.06
CA ASN A 213 -16.91 -1.97 15.83
C ASN A 213 -17.20 -2.15 17.33
N PRO A 214 -16.27 -2.65 18.15
CA PRO A 214 -16.50 -2.91 19.55
C PRO A 214 -16.70 -1.66 20.40
N ASP A 215 -16.20 -0.51 19.97
CA ASP A 215 -16.33 0.75 20.72
C ASP A 215 -17.71 1.40 20.54
N THR A 216 -18.30 1.26 19.35
CA THR A 216 -19.57 1.93 19.00
C THR A 216 -20.75 0.97 18.89
N GLY A 217 -20.47 -0.32 18.70
CA GLY A 217 -21.48 -1.33 18.36
C GLY A 217 -22.04 -1.19 16.94
N ALA A 218 -21.48 -0.30 16.14
CA ALA A 218 -21.91 -0.08 14.75
C ALA A 218 -21.35 -1.17 13.82
N SER A 219 -22.12 -1.48 12.78
CA SER A 219 -21.68 -2.35 11.69
C SER A 219 -20.86 -1.51 10.70
N GLU A 220 -19.63 -1.94 10.42
CA GLU A 220 -18.70 -1.31 9.50
C GLU A 220 -18.38 -2.23 8.32
N THR A 221 -18.14 -1.65 7.16
CA THR A 221 -17.90 -2.39 5.92
C THR A 221 -16.49 -2.18 5.41
N PHE A 222 -15.81 -3.28 5.08
CA PHE A 222 -14.42 -3.33 4.62
C PHE A 222 -14.34 -3.91 3.20
N ILE A 223 -13.43 -3.39 2.38
CA ILE A 223 -13.24 -3.83 0.99
C ILE A 223 -12.59 -5.21 0.85
N GLY A 224 -11.94 -5.68 1.90
CA GLY A 224 -11.29 -6.98 2.03
C GLY A 224 -11.06 -7.31 3.49
N ASP A 225 -10.64 -8.54 3.76
CA ASP A 225 -10.20 -8.97 5.08
C ASP A 225 -8.68 -9.13 5.07
N PRO A 226 -7.91 -8.30 5.79
CA PRO A 226 -6.45 -8.35 5.75
C PRO A 226 -5.87 -9.62 6.38
N ASN A 227 -6.71 -10.42 7.05
CA ASN A 227 -6.31 -11.67 7.71
C ASN A 227 -6.57 -12.91 6.84
N LEU A 228 -7.11 -12.73 5.62
CA LEU A 228 -7.39 -13.81 4.67
C LEU A 228 -6.61 -13.60 3.39
N GLU A 229 -5.99 -14.70 2.91
CA GLU A 229 -5.46 -14.73 1.55
C GLU A 229 -6.62 -14.88 0.55
N GLU A 230 -6.78 -13.91 -0.34
CA GLU A 230 -7.88 -13.86 -1.29
C GLU A 230 -7.43 -13.34 -2.65
N GLU A 231 -8.14 -13.74 -3.69
CA GLU A 231 -8.07 -13.04 -4.96
C GLU A 231 -8.61 -11.61 -4.81
N VAL A 232 -7.94 -10.67 -5.46
CA VAL A 232 -8.31 -9.27 -5.41
C VAL A 232 -8.58 -8.72 -6.80
N THR A 233 -9.41 -7.67 -6.88
CA THR A 233 -9.68 -6.92 -8.10
C THR A 233 -9.67 -5.42 -7.82
N GLY A 234 -9.60 -4.62 -8.88
CA GLY A 234 -9.58 -3.15 -8.79
C GLY A 234 -8.31 -2.52 -9.33
N SER A 235 -7.26 -3.32 -9.57
CA SER A 235 -6.02 -2.80 -10.16
C SER A 235 -6.22 -2.32 -11.59
N PRO A 236 -5.42 -1.34 -12.08
CA PRO A 236 -5.48 -0.89 -13.46
C PRO A 236 -5.08 -1.96 -14.48
N PHE A 237 -4.40 -3.02 -14.07
CA PHE A 237 -3.98 -4.11 -14.95
C PHE A 237 -5.07 -5.15 -15.23
N GLY A 238 -6.18 -5.12 -14.49
CA GLY A 238 -7.37 -5.92 -14.80
C GLY A 238 -7.17 -7.43 -14.89
N THR A 239 -6.10 -7.96 -14.32
CA THR A 239 -5.68 -9.36 -14.45
C THR A 239 -5.97 -10.19 -13.21
N ASN A 240 -6.83 -9.73 -12.33
CA ASN A 240 -7.18 -10.42 -11.09
C ASN A 240 -8.57 -11.03 -11.17
#